data_c2247c63183116fd7e344b862498128b
#
_entry.id   c2247c63183116fd7e344b862498128b
#
_cell.length_a   1.000
_cell.length_b   1.000
_cell.length_c   1.000
_cell.angle_alpha   90.00
_cell.angle_beta   90.00
_cell.angle_gamma   90.00
#
_symmetry.space_group_name_H-M   'P 1'
#
loop_
_entity.id
_entity.type
_entity.pdbx_description
1 polymer ?
#
loop_
_entity_poly.entity_id
_entity_poly.type
_entity_poly.pdbx_seq_one_letter_code
_entity_poly.pdbx_strand_id
1 'polypeptide(L)'
;MTKVVPWSGEQMPTEAALHHILHSEGLSAYRWSNGPGDVYDAHTHAYHKVIYVLSGSITFGMPDEGEHITVYPGDRLELPAGVRHDALVGPEGVVCLEAHAT
;
A
#
# COMPACT_ATOMS: atom_id res chain seq x y z
N MET A 1 -6.79 -12.59 -2.53
CA MET A 1 -7.13 -12.10 -1.18
C MET A 1 -6.18 -10.98 -0.78
N THR A 2 -6.72 -9.92 -0.23
CA THR A 2 -5.92 -8.79 0.28
C THR A 2 -5.14 -9.23 1.50
N LYS A 3 -3.88 -8.80 1.58
CA LYS A 3 -2.97 -9.26 2.61
C LYS A 3 -2.13 -8.10 3.13
N VAL A 4 -1.97 -8.02 4.45
CA VAL A 4 -1.08 -7.07 5.10
C VAL A 4 0.04 -7.82 5.80
N VAL A 5 1.28 -7.37 5.56
CA VAL A 5 2.46 -7.89 6.25
C VAL A 5 3.08 -6.72 7.01
N PRO A 6 2.96 -6.70 8.35
CA PRO A 6 3.58 -5.65 9.15
C PRO A 6 5.10 -5.73 9.07
N TRP A 7 5.76 -4.58 9.23
CA TRP A 7 7.22 -4.57 9.32
C TRP A 7 7.65 -5.23 10.63
N SER A 8 8.57 -6.18 10.54
CA SER A 8 9.01 -6.97 11.70
C SER A 8 10.37 -6.56 12.26
N GLY A 9 11.05 -5.59 11.64
CA GLY A 9 12.34 -5.11 12.10
C GLY A 9 12.20 -4.18 13.30
N GLU A 10 13.29 -4.01 14.06
CA GLU A 10 13.30 -3.13 15.24
C GLU A 10 13.27 -1.66 14.87
N GLN A 11 13.84 -1.31 13.72
CA GLN A 11 13.85 0.06 13.23
C GLN A 11 12.98 0.17 11.99
N MET A 12 12.33 1.33 11.80
CA MET A 12 11.58 1.59 10.60
C MET A 12 12.48 1.49 9.38
N PRO A 13 12.02 0.83 8.30
CA PRO A 13 12.82 0.70 7.08
C PRO A 13 12.98 2.05 6.41
N THR A 14 14.11 2.24 5.74
CA THR A 14 14.31 3.40 4.89
C THR A 14 13.65 3.16 3.53
N GLU A 15 13.42 4.23 2.79
CA GLU A 15 12.91 4.12 1.42
C GLU A 15 13.84 3.25 0.57
N ALA A 16 15.17 3.44 0.70
CA ALA A 16 16.14 2.65 -0.04
C ALA A 16 16.04 1.15 0.27
N ALA A 17 15.81 0.80 1.55
CA ALA A 17 15.66 -0.59 1.95
C ALA A 17 14.41 -1.22 1.32
N LEU A 18 13.30 -0.49 1.28
CA LEU A 18 12.07 -0.97 0.68
C LEU A 18 12.18 -1.11 -0.84
N HIS A 19 12.85 -0.17 -1.50
CA HIS A 19 13.18 -0.30 -2.92
C HIS A 19 13.99 -1.56 -3.19
N HIS A 20 14.99 -1.83 -2.33
CA HIS A 20 15.84 -3.01 -2.47
C HIS A 20 15.02 -4.29 -2.35
N ILE A 21 14.10 -4.36 -1.39
CA ILE A 21 13.22 -5.52 -1.21
C ILE A 21 12.39 -5.76 -2.48
N LEU A 22 11.75 -4.73 -2.99
CA LEU A 22 10.92 -4.84 -4.19
C LEU A 22 11.75 -5.23 -5.41
N HIS A 23 12.93 -4.61 -5.56
CA HIS A 23 13.84 -4.93 -6.65
C HIS A 23 14.29 -6.39 -6.60
N SER A 24 14.59 -6.91 -5.40
CA SER A 24 14.99 -8.31 -5.22
C SER A 24 13.88 -9.29 -5.60
N GLU A 25 12.63 -8.83 -5.60
CA GLU A 25 11.47 -9.61 -6.02
C GLU A 25 11.17 -9.44 -7.53
N GLY A 26 12.01 -8.70 -8.23
CA GLY A 26 11.81 -8.45 -9.66
C GLY A 26 10.81 -7.36 -9.96
N LEU A 27 10.50 -6.51 -8.98
CA LEU A 27 9.48 -5.47 -9.12
C LEU A 27 10.13 -4.09 -9.26
N SER A 28 9.52 -3.24 -10.10
CA SER A 28 9.92 -1.85 -10.25
C SER A 28 8.95 -0.98 -9.46
N ALA A 29 9.48 -0.23 -8.49
CA ALA A 29 8.67 0.59 -7.62
C ALA A 29 8.72 2.06 -8.01
N TYR A 30 7.62 2.75 -7.76
CA TYR A 30 7.55 4.20 -7.87
C TYR A 30 6.95 4.78 -6.59
N ARG A 31 7.28 6.03 -6.32
CA ARG A 31 6.83 6.75 -5.13
C ARG A 31 5.65 7.65 -5.48
N TRP A 32 4.64 7.67 -4.60
CA TRP A 32 3.53 8.61 -4.70
C TRP A 32 3.12 9.09 -3.31
N SER A 33 2.42 10.22 -3.27
CA SER A 33 1.94 10.79 -2.03
C SER A 33 0.60 11.46 -2.23
N ASN A 34 -0.18 11.53 -1.15
CA ASN A 34 -1.47 12.22 -1.14
C ASN A 34 -1.65 12.99 0.16
N GLY A 35 -2.47 14.02 0.10
CA GLY A 35 -2.74 14.87 1.25
C GLY A 35 -3.74 14.27 2.24
N PRO A 36 -3.79 14.85 3.45
CA PRO A 36 -4.71 14.37 4.48
C PRO A 36 -6.16 14.35 3.99
N GLY A 37 -6.86 13.25 4.26
CA GLY A 37 -8.26 13.09 3.92
C GLY A 37 -8.58 12.87 2.45
N ASP A 38 -7.58 12.76 1.58
CA ASP A 38 -7.82 12.44 0.17
C ASP A 38 -8.54 11.10 0.04
N VAL A 39 -9.48 11.02 -0.89
CA VAL A 39 -10.33 9.85 -1.10
C VAL A 39 -10.12 9.30 -2.50
N TYR A 40 -9.98 7.99 -2.58
CA TYR A 40 -10.01 7.26 -3.84
C TYR A 40 -11.32 6.48 -3.90
N ASP A 41 -12.10 6.70 -4.96
CA ASP A 41 -13.34 5.97 -5.18
C ASP A 41 -13.05 4.51 -5.50
N ALA A 42 -14.01 3.63 -5.21
CA ALA A 42 -13.86 2.20 -5.41
C ALA A 42 -13.59 1.88 -6.88
N HIS A 43 -12.58 1.05 -7.11
CA HIS A 43 -12.15 0.64 -8.45
C HIS A 43 -11.40 -0.69 -8.37
N THR A 44 -11.11 -1.26 -9.54
CA THR A 44 -10.33 -2.49 -9.65
C THR A 44 -9.14 -2.27 -10.57
N HIS A 45 -8.14 -3.14 -10.43
CA HIS A 45 -6.98 -3.16 -11.33
C HIS A 45 -6.80 -4.54 -11.91
N ALA A 46 -6.22 -4.61 -13.10
CA ALA A 46 -5.95 -5.88 -13.78
C ALA A 46 -4.62 -6.53 -13.35
N TYR A 47 -3.94 -5.93 -12.39
CA TYR A 47 -2.64 -6.40 -11.92
C TYR A 47 -2.64 -6.55 -10.39
N HIS A 48 -1.70 -7.34 -9.88
CA HIS A 48 -1.47 -7.46 -8.43
C HIS A 48 -0.65 -6.25 -7.98
N LYS A 49 -1.15 -5.55 -6.97
CA LYS A 49 -0.52 -4.33 -6.48
C LYS A 49 0.18 -4.60 -5.16
N VAL A 50 1.42 -4.13 -5.03
CA VAL A 50 2.21 -4.19 -3.80
C VAL A 50 2.50 -2.76 -3.36
N ILE A 51 2.13 -2.42 -2.13
CA ILE A 51 2.31 -1.08 -1.58
C ILE A 51 3.05 -1.18 -0.25
N TYR A 52 4.09 -0.36 -0.08
CA TYR A 52 4.71 -0.08 1.23
C TYR A 52 4.39 1.34 1.63
N VAL A 53 4.00 1.55 2.88
CA VAL A 53 3.83 2.90 3.44
C VAL A 53 5.18 3.38 3.97
N LEU A 54 5.59 4.58 3.55
CA LEU A 54 6.81 5.23 4.02
C LEU A 54 6.53 6.16 5.18
N SER A 55 5.44 6.93 5.10
CA SER A 55 5.05 7.84 6.17
C SER A 55 3.54 8.08 6.11
N GLY A 56 2.97 8.51 7.24
CA GLY A 56 1.54 8.73 7.35
C GLY A 56 0.75 7.44 7.42
N SER A 57 -0.47 7.45 6.93
CA SER A 57 -1.33 6.27 6.93
C SER A 57 -2.39 6.37 5.84
N ILE A 58 -2.95 5.21 5.48
CA ILE A 58 -4.04 5.12 4.51
C ILE A 58 -4.90 3.90 4.85
N THR A 59 -6.22 4.05 4.74
CA THR A 59 -7.15 2.95 4.98
C THR A 59 -7.74 2.51 3.66
N PHE A 60 -7.56 1.23 3.35
CA PHE A 60 -8.15 0.60 2.16
C PHE A 60 -9.44 -0.10 2.56
N GLY A 61 -10.52 0.15 1.81
CA GLY A 61 -11.77 -0.54 1.98
C GLY A 61 -11.97 -1.53 0.85
N MET A 62 -12.42 -2.73 1.16
CA MET A 62 -12.82 -3.75 0.20
C MET A 62 -14.32 -3.96 0.36
N PRO A 63 -15.15 -3.14 -0.34
CA PRO A 63 -16.61 -3.15 -0.09
C PRO A 63 -17.27 -4.49 -0.35
N ASP A 64 -16.76 -5.26 -1.31
CA ASP A 64 -17.35 -6.58 -1.60
C ASP A 64 -17.02 -7.61 -0.54
N GLU A 65 -16.01 -7.36 0.29
CA GLU A 65 -15.59 -8.25 1.38
C GLU A 65 -16.01 -7.71 2.74
N GLY A 66 -16.56 -6.50 2.81
CA GLY A 66 -16.93 -5.86 4.06
C GLY A 66 -15.75 -5.55 4.97
N GLU A 67 -14.57 -5.30 4.38
CA GLU A 67 -13.31 -5.20 5.11
C GLU A 67 -12.68 -3.83 4.93
N HIS A 68 -12.06 -3.33 6.01
CA HIS A 68 -11.25 -2.11 5.99
C HIS A 68 -9.90 -2.40 6.64
N ILE A 69 -8.81 -1.98 5.99
CA ILE A 69 -7.46 -2.22 6.47
C ILE A 69 -6.71 -0.90 6.49
N THR A 70 -6.22 -0.49 7.66
CA THR A 70 -5.36 0.69 7.77
C THR A 70 -3.91 0.24 7.80
N VAL A 71 -3.08 0.86 6.96
CA VAL A 71 -1.65 0.55 6.88
C VAL A 71 -0.83 1.77 7.32
N TYR A 72 0.25 1.48 8.01
CA TYR A 72 1.14 2.43 8.67
C TYR A 72 2.56 2.27 8.15
N PRO A 73 3.48 3.20 8.49
CA PRO A 73 4.86 3.11 8.00
C PRO A 73 5.49 1.73 8.22
N GLY A 74 6.07 1.19 7.15
CA GLY A 74 6.68 -0.13 7.15
C GLY A 74 5.75 -1.27 6.78
N ASP A 75 4.43 -1.07 6.85
CA ASP A 75 3.47 -2.11 6.47
C ASP A 75 3.49 -2.31 4.96
N ARG A 76 3.35 -3.57 4.55
CA ARG A 76 3.20 -3.97 3.16
C ARG A 76 1.78 -4.44 2.92
N LEU A 77 1.13 -3.87 1.92
CA LEU A 77 -0.21 -4.29 1.49
C LEU A 77 -0.10 -4.96 0.12
N GLU A 78 -0.75 -6.09 -0.04
CA GLU A 78 -0.87 -6.76 -1.33
C GLU A 78 -2.33 -6.85 -1.71
N LEU A 79 -2.67 -6.23 -2.84
CA LEU A 79 -4.02 -6.24 -3.41
C LEU A 79 -4.01 -7.08 -4.69
N PRO A 80 -4.65 -8.25 -4.66
CA PRO A 80 -4.72 -9.09 -5.87
C PRO A 80 -5.48 -8.41 -7.00
N ALA A 81 -5.16 -8.79 -8.23
CA ALA A 81 -5.90 -8.32 -9.41
C ALA A 81 -7.39 -8.59 -9.24
N GLY A 82 -8.21 -7.63 -9.65
CA GLY A 82 -9.67 -7.78 -9.64
C GLY A 82 -10.35 -7.47 -8.31
N VAL A 83 -9.60 -7.25 -7.23
CA VAL A 83 -10.22 -6.89 -5.94
C VAL A 83 -10.64 -5.42 -5.99
N ARG A 84 -11.95 -5.20 -5.80
CA ARG A 84 -12.50 -3.85 -5.76
C ARG A 84 -12.14 -3.20 -4.43
N HIS A 85 -11.57 -2.01 -4.50
CA HIS A 85 -11.12 -1.31 -3.32
C HIS A 85 -11.26 0.21 -3.45
N ASP A 86 -11.46 0.86 -2.33
CA ASP A 86 -11.39 2.31 -2.18
C ASP A 86 -10.29 2.65 -1.17
N ALA A 87 -10.07 3.94 -0.94
CA ALA A 87 -9.06 4.35 0.03
C ALA A 87 -9.37 5.72 0.61
N LEU A 88 -8.96 5.91 1.86
CA LEU A 88 -9.04 7.18 2.57
C LEU A 88 -7.68 7.43 3.22
N VAL A 89 -7.06 8.55 2.85
CA VAL A 89 -5.76 8.96 3.39
C VAL A 89 -5.95 9.49 4.81
N GLY A 90 -5.05 9.11 5.71
CA GLY A 90 -5.11 9.52 7.10
C GLY A 90 -4.83 10.99 7.35
N PRO A 91 -4.90 11.45 8.62
CA PRO A 91 -4.84 12.87 8.95
C PRO A 91 -3.50 13.54 8.73
N GLU A 92 -2.44 12.75 8.52
CA GLU A 92 -1.10 13.27 8.26
C GLU A 92 -0.67 13.08 6.81
N GLY A 93 -1.59 12.67 5.93
CA GLY A 93 -1.25 12.32 4.57
C GLY A 93 -0.63 10.94 4.49
N VAL A 94 -0.11 10.60 3.33
CA VAL A 94 0.58 9.32 3.12
C VAL A 94 1.64 9.46 2.03
N VAL A 95 2.75 8.78 2.23
CA VAL A 95 3.78 8.58 1.21
C VAL A 95 3.99 7.09 1.05
N CYS A 96 3.94 6.61 -0.17
CA CYS A 96 4.00 5.18 -0.46
C CYS A 96 5.01 4.85 -1.56
N LEU A 97 5.50 3.61 -1.53
CA LEU A 97 6.12 2.96 -2.69
C LEU A 97 5.13 1.94 -3.22
N GLU A 98 4.97 1.90 -4.52
CA GLU A 98 4.05 0.97 -5.17
C GLU A 98 4.73 0.25 -6.31
N ALA A 99 4.42 -1.03 -6.46
CA ALA A 99 4.88 -1.84 -7.58
C ALA A 99 3.73 -2.72 -8.06
N HIS A 100 3.77 -3.07 -9.33
CA HIS A 100 2.74 -3.92 -9.94
C HIS A 100 3.38 -5.24 -10.34
N ALA A 101 2.85 -6.33 -9.79
CA ALA A 101 3.22 -7.68 -10.17
C ALA A 101 2.15 -8.20 -11.12
N THR A 102 2.57 -8.74 -12.24
CA THR A 102 1.64 -9.26 -13.24
C THR A 102 1.43 -10.76 -13.08
#